data_dcf1b6ba8bbeda3783e9f26a2b840fae
#
_entry.id   dcf1b6ba8bbeda3783e9f26a2b840fae
#
_cell.length_a   1.000
_cell.length_b   1.000
_cell.length_c   1.000
_cell.angle_alpha   90.00
_cell.angle_beta   90.00
_cell.angle_gamma   90.00
#
_symmetry.space_group_name_H-M   'P 1'
#
loop_
_entity.id
_entity.type
_entity.pdbx_description
1 polymer ?
#
loop_
_entity_poly.entity_id
_entity_poly.type
_entity_poly.pdbx_seq_one_letter_code
_entity_poly.pdbx_strand_id
1 'polypeptide(L)'
;MREIASPSCFTDDASTFDTLARPSGSSSDKDLQRAEGSCRIVLGSSERGTRVMDVYQKSPIRVLFPRTSGSRVEEAVLVNTSGGVAGGDRLQTDVMAMEDASIAVTTQAAEKVYRALKESAHVLTTLKARDTARLAWLPQETIVFNRARLTRETRIEITSGSELLALEWLMLGRTAHGEKLSAGTVTDHWRIVKDGRLVWADSFRITDEVVPHFCRKALLSDCTAIATMVYFGSELEARLELVRDLAPSLACHCAVTLVGGLVVARFAARTSYDLRTALRNVLQQFGNGLAHGPFQVPRMWSC
;
A
#
# COMPACT_ATOMS: atom_id res chain seq x y z
N MET A 1 -14.55 -13.82 45.46
CA MET A 1 -13.25 -14.23 44.92
C MET A 1 -13.49 -15.04 43.65
N ARG A 2 -13.36 -14.44 42.49
CA ARG A 2 -13.35 -15.13 41.21
C ARG A 2 -11.95 -14.93 40.66
N GLU A 3 -11.26 -16.05 40.46
CA GLU A 3 -9.95 -16.13 39.83
C GLU A 3 -9.98 -15.56 38.42
N ILE A 4 -9.11 -14.60 38.15
CA ILE A 4 -8.86 -14.06 36.84
C ILE A 4 -7.88 -15.02 36.16
N ALA A 5 -8.37 -15.81 35.22
CA ALA A 5 -7.55 -16.67 34.39
C ALA A 5 -6.60 -15.80 33.55
N SER A 6 -5.31 -16.07 33.67
CA SER A 6 -4.25 -15.51 32.80
C SER A 6 -4.47 -15.95 31.34
N PRO A 7 -4.34 -15.08 30.37
CA PRO A 7 -4.33 -15.49 28.96
C PRO A 7 -2.95 -16.02 28.61
N SER A 8 -2.74 -17.31 28.80
CA SER A 8 -1.63 -18.05 28.22
C SER A 8 -2.05 -18.57 26.83
N CYS A 9 -1.86 -17.77 25.80
CA CYS A 9 -1.85 -18.27 24.43
C CYS A 9 -1.05 -17.30 23.53
N PHE A 10 0.19 -17.03 23.93
CA PHE A 10 1.21 -16.56 22.99
C PHE A 10 2.13 -17.75 22.71
N THR A 11 1.75 -18.60 21.78
CA THR A 11 2.74 -19.40 21.10
C THR A 11 3.51 -18.44 20.19
N ASP A 12 4.79 -18.27 20.52
CA ASP A 12 5.78 -17.61 19.68
C ASP A 12 5.82 -18.30 18.31
N ASP A 13 4.96 -17.89 17.40
CA ASP A 13 5.10 -18.21 15.99
C ASP A 13 6.06 -17.19 15.35
N ALA A 14 7.26 -17.12 15.93
CA ALA A 14 8.37 -16.32 15.43
C ALA A 14 8.91 -16.83 14.08
N SER A 15 8.34 -17.90 13.52
CA SER A 15 8.87 -18.61 12.35
C SER A 15 8.28 -18.16 11.00
N THR A 16 7.39 -17.16 10.96
CA THR A 16 6.77 -16.70 9.70
C THR A 16 7.18 -15.29 9.27
N PHE A 17 8.26 -14.74 9.82
CA PHE A 17 8.89 -13.58 9.20
C PHE A 17 9.79 -14.07 8.08
N ASP A 18 9.23 -14.18 6.88
CA ASP A 18 9.99 -14.43 5.66
C ASP A 18 10.83 -13.18 5.37
N THR A 19 11.97 -13.10 6.08
CA THR A 19 12.95 -12.02 5.93
C THR A 19 13.48 -12.11 4.50
N LEU A 20 13.48 -11.01 3.77
CA LEU A 20 14.07 -10.94 2.44
C LEU A 20 15.48 -11.55 2.46
N ALA A 21 15.66 -12.75 1.88
CA ALA A 21 16.92 -13.47 1.90
C ALA A 21 18.02 -12.64 1.19
N ARG A 22 19.20 -12.57 1.80
CA ARG A 22 20.37 -11.96 1.15
C ARG A 22 20.89 -12.89 0.06
N PRO A 23 21.10 -12.40 -1.18
CA PRO A 23 21.90 -13.18 -2.13
C PRO A 23 23.34 -13.23 -1.65
N SER A 24 23.88 -14.44 -1.47
CA SER A 24 25.29 -14.68 -1.19
C SER A 24 26.10 -14.39 -2.46
N GLY A 25 26.84 -13.28 -2.48
CA GLY A 25 27.69 -12.90 -3.60
C GLY A 25 28.87 -12.07 -3.12
N SER A 26 30.08 -12.64 -3.21
CA SER A 26 31.35 -11.97 -2.98
C SER A 26 31.72 -11.10 -4.19
N SER A 27 31.96 -9.79 -4.01
CA SER A 27 32.87 -9.02 -4.86
C SER A 27 33.22 -7.67 -4.24
N SER A 28 34.47 -7.27 -4.35
CA SER A 28 35.10 -6.04 -3.92
C SER A 28 34.67 -4.82 -4.76
N ASP A 29 33.40 -4.45 -4.69
CA ASP A 29 32.91 -3.12 -5.06
C ASP A 29 32.69 -2.37 -3.74
N LYS A 30 33.11 -1.12 -3.61
CA LYS A 30 32.89 -0.31 -2.41
C LYS A 30 31.44 -0.49 -1.97
N ASP A 31 31.23 -1.22 -0.86
CA ASP A 31 29.89 -1.49 -0.34
C ASP A 31 29.22 -0.16 -0.02
N LEU A 32 28.40 0.29 -0.94
CA LEU A 32 27.55 1.44 -0.70
C LEU A 32 26.62 1.09 0.45
N GLN A 33 26.58 1.94 1.46
CA GLN A 33 25.66 1.74 2.60
C GLN A 33 24.23 1.68 2.09
N ARG A 34 23.54 0.54 2.32
CA ARG A 34 22.16 0.32 1.94
C ARG A 34 21.26 0.43 3.15
N ALA A 35 20.08 1.01 2.96
CA ALA A 35 19.10 1.11 4.01
C ALA A 35 18.37 -0.24 4.19
N GLU A 36 18.28 -0.70 5.44
CA GLU A 36 17.42 -1.80 5.85
C GLU A 36 16.45 -1.31 6.91
N GLY A 37 15.32 -0.75 6.45
CA GLY A 37 14.29 -0.18 7.33
C GLY A 37 13.12 -1.12 7.54
N SER A 38 12.56 -1.12 8.74
CA SER A 38 11.34 -1.88 9.00
C SER A 38 10.44 -1.21 10.01
N CYS A 39 9.14 -1.48 9.87
CA CYS A 39 8.12 -1.03 10.81
C CYS A 39 7.10 -2.16 10.99
N ARG A 40 6.73 -2.43 12.25
CA ARG A 40 5.61 -3.29 12.60
C ARG A 40 4.65 -2.53 13.49
N ILE A 41 3.36 -2.60 13.18
CA ILE A 41 2.29 -1.96 13.92
C ILE A 41 1.24 -3.03 14.23
N VAL A 42 0.90 -3.22 15.50
CA VAL A 42 -0.17 -4.11 15.92
C VAL A 42 -1.22 -3.27 16.65
N LEU A 43 -2.47 -3.42 16.21
CA LEU A 43 -3.61 -2.70 16.79
C LEU A 43 -4.65 -3.68 17.29
N GLY A 44 -5.28 -3.32 18.38
CA GLY A 44 -6.43 -4.03 18.96
C GLY A 44 -7.53 -3.05 19.34
N SER A 45 -8.64 -3.58 19.82
CA SER A 45 -9.77 -2.80 20.33
C SER A 45 -9.63 -2.52 21.83
N SER A 46 -10.30 -1.48 22.27
CA SER A 46 -10.51 -1.12 23.68
C SER A 46 -11.89 -0.49 23.84
N GLU A 47 -12.36 -0.30 25.06
CA GLU A 47 -13.62 0.41 25.35
C GLU A 47 -13.68 1.81 24.73
N ARG A 48 -12.53 2.45 24.47
CA ARG A 48 -12.42 3.78 23.88
C ARG A 48 -12.22 3.78 22.37
N GLY A 49 -12.21 2.61 21.73
CA GLY A 49 -11.95 2.43 20.29
C GLY A 49 -10.64 1.71 20.03
N THR A 50 -10.06 1.91 18.86
CA THR A 50 -8.78 1.29 18.46
C THR A 50 -7.62 1.77 19.33
N ARG A 51 -6.73 0.85 19.68
CA ARG A 51 -5.53 1.11 20.48
C ARG A 51 -4.31 0.47 19.82
N VAL A 52 -3.21 1.19 19.82
CA VAL A 52 -1.91 0.65 19.45
C VAL A 52 -1.43 -0.30 20.55
N MET A 53 -1.18 -1.58 20.19
CA MET A 53 -0.75 -2.64 21.08
C MET A 53 0.77 -2.80 21.08
N ASP A 54 1.38 -2.75 19.90
CA ASP A 54 2.81 -2.88 19.71
C ASP A 54 3.27 -2.04 18.53
N VAL A 55 4.46 -1.45 18.65
CA VAL A 55 5.14 -0.72 17.59
C VAL A 55 6.63 -1.04 17.62
N TYR A 56 7.11 -1.60 16.53
CA TYR A 56 8.54 -1.73 16.28
C TYR A 56 8.91 -0.90 15.07
N GLN A 57 10.04 -0.19 15.12
CA GLN A 57 10.55 0.61 14.00
C GLN A 57 12.07 0.63 13.97
N LYS A 58 12.60 0.32 12.79
CA LYS A 58 14.02 0.40 12.45
C LYS A 58 14.23 1.45 11.37
N SER A 59 15.15 2.39 11.61
CA SER A 59 15.53 3.40 10.61
C SER A 59 15.83 2.76 9.24
N PRO A 60 15.44 3.42 8.11
CA PRO A 60 14.89 4.78 8.05
C PRO A 60 13.37 4.89 8.24
N ILE A 61 12.64 3.80 8.44
CA ILE A 61 11.19 3.87 8.58
C ILE A 61 10.80 4.32 10.00
N ARG A 62 9.88 5.28 10.05
CA ARG A 62 9.25 5.78 11.30
C ARG A 62 7.74 5.77 11.13
N VAL A 63 7.02 5.60 12.24
CA VAL A 63 5.57 5.76 12.29
C VAL A 63 5.20 6.82 13.31
N LEU A 64 4.24 7.65 12.93
CA LEU A 64 3.63 8.66 13.75
C LEU A 64 2.14 8.38 13.84
N PHE A 65 1.54 8.66 15.02
CA PHE A 65 0.11 8.55 15.27
C PHE A 65 -0.44 9.94 15.53
N PRO A 66 -0.95 10.65 14.50
CA PRO A 66 -1.53 11.96 14.67
C PRO A 66 -2.78 11.88 15.55
N ARG A 67 -2.95 12.83 16.47
CA ARG A 67 -4.18 12.91 17.27
C ARG A 67 -5.34 13.32 16.38
N THR A 68 -6.31 12.44 16.22
CA THR A 68 -7.56 12.69 15.50
C THR A 68 -8.66 12.96 16.53
N SER A 69 -9.09 14.21 16.66
CA SER A 69 -10.17 14.57 17.59
C SER A 69 -11.50 13.95 17.14
N GLY A 70 -12.08 13.08 17.96
CA GLY A 70 -13.42 12.53 17.74
C GLY A 70 -13.52 11.38 16.73
N SER A 71 -12.42 10.89 16.16
CA SER A 71 -12.43 9.72 15.28
C SER A 71 -12.30 8.42 16.09
N ARG A 72 -13.08 7.40 15.71
CA ARG A 72 -12.92 6.02 16.20
C ARG A 72 -11.85 5.24 15.43
N VAL A 73 -11.38 5.79 14.30
CA VAL A 73 -10.36 5.22 13.44
C VAL A 73 -9.02 5.81 13.86
N GLU A 74 -8.07 4.95 14.17
CA GLU A 74 -6.68 5.37 14.39
C GLU A 74 -6.02 5.70 13.04
N GLU A 75 -5.16 6.71 13.01
CA GLU A 75 -4.37 7.05 11.83
C GLU A 75 -2.89 6.82 12.12
N ALA A 76 -2.21 6.09 11.24
CA ALA A 76 -0.77 5.92 11.28
C ALA A 76 -0.15 6.54 10.02
N VAL A 77 0.87 7.38 10.22
CA VAL A 77 1.62 8.03 9.15
C VAL A 77 3.03 7.48 9.13
N LEU A 78 3.38 6.77 8.06
CA LEU A 78 4.73 6.26 7.84
C LEU A 78 5.62 7.35 7.24
N VAL A 79 6.85 7.42 7.72
CA VAL A 79 7.86 8.36 7.27
C VAL A 79 9.12 7.62 6.91
N ASN A 80 9.56 7.72 5.67
CA ASN A 80 10.90 7.31 5.26
C ASN A 80 11.88 8.47 5.45
N THR A 81 12.70 8.39 6.50
CA THR A 81 13.64 9.46 6.86
C THR A 81 14.88 9.54 5.97
N SER A 82 15.08 8.60 5.06
CA SER A 82 16.16 8.65 4.05
C SER A 82 15.82 9.52 2.84
N GLY A 83 14.57 10.02 2.76
CA GLY A 83 14.13 10.89 1.67
C GLY A 83 13.88 10.19 0.34
N GLY A 84 13.92 8.86 0.31
CA GLY A 84 13.64 8.01 -0.84
C GLY A 84 14.33 6.65 -0.73
N VAL A 85 14.24 5.86 -1.78
CA VAL A 85 14.73 4.47 -1.84
C VAL A 85 15.76 4.36 -2.96
N ALA A 86 16.92 3.83 -2.65
CA ALA A 86 18.00 3.59 -3.61
C ALA A 86 18.10 2.11 -3.98
N GLY A 87 18.71 1.81 -5.11
CA GLY A 87 18.94 0.42 -5.50
C GLY A 87 19.70 -0.36 -4.43
N GLY A 88 19.22 -1.55 -4.06
CA GLY A 88 19.74 -2.39 -2.98
C GLY A 88 19.12 -2.13 -1.60
N ASP A 89 18.37 -1.03 -1.40
CA ASP A 89 17.64 -0.80 -0.16
C ASP A 89 16.53 -1.84 0.06
N ARG A 90 16.26 -2.16 1.33
CA ARG A 90 15.22 -3.09 1.76
C ARG A 90 14.34 -2.43 2.80
N LEU A 91 13.08 -2.22 2.46
CA LEU A 91 12.10 -1.64 3.36
C LEU A 91 10.96 -2.62 3.59
N GLN A 92 10.59 -2.81 4.85
CA GLN A 92 9.50 -3.70 5.24
C GLN A 92 8.51 -2.98 6.15
N THR A 93 7.22 -3.15 5.86
CA THR A 93 6.13 -2.63 6.69
C THR A 93 5.13 -3.73 6.97
N ASP A 94 4.88 -4.02 8.24
CA ASP A 94 3.91 -5.00 8.71
C ASP A 94 2.83 -4.29 9.53
N VAL A 95 1.58 -4.39 9.11
CA VAL A 95 0.43 -3.83 9.82
C VAL A 95 -0.55 -4.95 10.15
N MET A 96 -0.91 -5.09 11.42
CA MET A 96 -1.88 -6.06 11.89
C MET A 96 -2.99 -5.37 12.68
N ALA A 97 -4.20 -5.41 12.15
CA ALA A 97 -5.41 -5.00 12.84
C ALA A 97 -6.11 -6.26 13.37
N MET A 98 -6.21 -6.34 14.70
CA MET A 98 -6.90 -7.41 15.44
C MET A 98 -8.40 -7.08 15.53
N GLU A 99 -9.17 -8.00 16.09
CA GLU A 99 -10.61 -7.89 16.27
C GLU A 99 -11.07 -6.49 16.69
N ASP A 100 -12.07 -5.97 16.00
CA ASP A 100 -12.68 -4.65 16.18
C ASP A 100 -11.74 -3.43 16.05
N ALA A 101 -10.48 -3.64 15.71
CA ALA A 101 -9.58 -2.53 15.46
C ALA A 101 -9.88 -1.85 14.12
N SER A 102 -9.79 -0.52 14.07
CA SER A 102 -9.99 0.26 12.85
C SER A 102 -8.84 1.23 12.64
N ILE A 103 -8.10 1.08 11.53
CA ILE A 103 -6.92 1.91 11.23
C ILE A 103 -6.88 2.33 9.77
N ALA A 104 -6.43 3.58 9.56
CA ALA A 104 -5.96 4.06 8.28
C ALA A 104 -4.44 4.28 8.33
N VAL A 105 -3.72 3.65 7.43
CA VAL A 105 -2.25 3.80 7.30
C VAL A 105 -1.96 4.55 6.01
N THR A 106 -1.16 5.59 6.12
CA THR A 106 -0.71 6.40 4.98
C THR A 106 0.79 6.69 5.09
N THR A 107 1.37 7.28 4.05
CA THR A 107 2.73 7.83 4.11
C THR A 107 2.70 9.35 4.19
N GLN A 108 3.73 9.95 4.81
CA GLN A 108 3.83 11.41 4.94
C GLN A 108 3.88 12.11 3.58
N ALA A 109 4.61 11.54 2.65
CA ALA A 109 4.89 12.11 1.34
C ALA A 109 5.08 11.00 0.30
N ALA A 110 5.21 11.41 -0.96
CA ALA A 110 5.58 10.53 -2.06
C ALA A 110 6.90 9.79 -1.77
N GLU A 111 6.92 8.48 -2.04
CA GLU A 111 8.14 7.67 -1.98
C GLU A 111 8.92 7.81 -3.29
N LYS A 112 10.16 8.25 -3.21
CA LYS A 112 11.02 8.44 -4.39
C LYS A 112 11.91 7.22 -4.59
N VAL A 113 11.82 6.58 -5.75
CA VAL A 113 12.71 5.48 -6.11
C VAL A 113 13.76 6.02 -7.06
N TYR A 114 14.98 6.14 -6.54
CA TYR A 114 16.08 6.73 -7.27
C TYR A 114 16.65 5.80 -8.35
N ARG A 115 17.36 6.38 -9.31
CA ARG A 115 18.14 5.65 -10.29
C ARG A 115 19.04 4.63 -9.61
N ALA A 116 19.04 3.40 -10.12
CA ALA A 116 19.89 2.31 -9.65
C ALA A 116 20.93 1.91 -10.70
N LEU A 117 22.13 1.53 -10.24
CA LEU A 117 23.21 1.06 -11.13
C LEU A 117 23.01 -0.43 -11.47
N LYS A 118 22.79 -1.27 -10.48
CA LYS A 118 22.70 -2.73 -10.65
C LYS A 118 21.51 -3.32 -9.90
N GLU A 119 21.44 -3.14 -8.58
CA GLU A 119 20.50 -3.80 -7.70
C GLU A 119 19.13 -3.11 -7.67
N SER A 120 18.07 -3.89 -7.51
CA SER A 120 16.74 -3.37 -7.27
C SER A 120 16.58 -2.97 -5.80
N ALA A 121 15.84 -1.92 -5.54
CA ALA A 121 15.25 -1.67 -4.24
C ALA A 121 14.13 -2.68 -3.98
N HIS A 122 14.00 -3.14 -2.75
CA HIS A 122 12.96 -4.09 -2.33
C HIS A 122 12.06 -3.45 -1.29
N VAL A 123 10.77 -3.42 -1.56
CA VAL A 123 9.75 -2.91 -0.64
C VAL A 123 8.72 -4.00 -0.41
N LEU A 124 8.59 -4.45 0.84
CA LEU A 124 7.59 -5.43 1.25
C LEU A 124 6.57 -4.78 2.19
N THR A 125 5.30 -4.90 1.87
CA THR A 125 4.20 -4.49 2.74
C THR A 125 3.36 -5.72 3.08
N THR A 126 3.18 -6.00 4.37
CA THR A 126 2.29 -7.07 4.85
C THR A 126 1.15 -6.45 5.64
N LEU A 127 -0.08 -6.70 5.21
CA LEU A 127 -1.29 -6.20 5.83
C LEU A 127 -2.12 -7.38 6.33
N LYS A 128 -2.51 -7.36 7.61
CA LYS A 128 -3.35 -8.40 8.20
C LYS A 128 -4.57 -7.75 8.88
N ALA A 129 -5.76 -8.12 8.42
CA ALA A 129 -7.02 -7.72 9.06
C ALA A 129 -7.74 -8.99 9.55
N ARG A 130 -7.90 -9.09 10.88
CA ARG A 130 -8.46 -10.26 11.56
C ARG A 130 -9.89 -9.98 12.03
N ASP A 131 -10.70 -11.02 12.00
CA ASP A 131 -12.08 -11.01 12.51
C ASP A 131 -12.89 -9.81 11.96
N THR A 132 -13.31 -8.91 12.81
CA THR A 132 -14.10 -7.71 12.47
C THR A 132 -13.24 -6.46 12.26
N ALA A 133 -11.92 -6.62 12.13
CA ALA A 133 -11.00 -5.50 11.94
C ALA A 133 -11.23 -4.77 10.60
N ARG A 134 -10.92 -3.48 10.61
CA ARG A 134 -10.96 -2.61 9.43
C ARG A 134 -9.60 -2.01 9.18
N LEU A 135 -9.06 -2.22 7.99
CA LEU A 135 -7.75 -1.73 7.61
C LEU A 135 -7.81 -0.99 6.30
N ALA A 136 -7.40 0.28 6.32
CA ALA A 136 -7.17 1.07 5.12
C ALA A 136 -5.66 1.30 4.92
N TRP A 137 -5.13 0.88 3.78
CA TRP A 137 -3.77 1.14 3.32
C TRP A 137 -3.80 2.14 2.18
N LEU A 138 -3.45 3.39 2.46
CA LEU A 138 -3.61 4.53 1.56
C LEU A 138 -2.32 5.36 1.48
N PRO A 139 -1.21 4.81 0.97
CA PRO A 139 0.05 5.55 0.83
C PRO A 139 -0.06 6.66 -0.22
N GLN A 140 0.87 7.61 -0.15
CA GLN A 140 1.11 8.56 -1.23
C GLN A 140 1.78 7.85 -2.41
N GLU A 141 1.96 8.56 -3.54
CA GLU A 141 2.58 8.01 -4.75
C GLU A 141 3.99 7.47 -4.54
N THR A 142 4.31 6.43 -5.28
CA THR A 142 5.68 6.02 -5.52
C THR A 142 6.16 6.62 -6.84
N ILE A 143 7.12 7.54 -6.78
CA ILE A 143 7.69 8.20 -7.96
C ILE A 143 8.90 7.41 -8.44
N VAL A 144 8.76 6.77 -9.58
CA VAL A 144 9.82 5.96 -10.21
C VAL A 144 10.67 6.87 -11.09
N PHE A 145 11.90 7.17 -10.68
CA PHE A 145 12.84 7.98 -11.46
C PHE A 145 13.35 7.21 -12.68
N ASN A 146 13.83 7.93 -13.68
CA ASN A 146 14.43 7.28 -14.84
C ASN A 146 15.59 6.37 -14.43
N ARG A 147 15.62 5.15 -14.96
CA ARG A 147 16.57 4.07 -14.63
C ARG A 147 16.48 3.57 -13.19
N ALA A 148 15.37 3.78 -12.50
CA ALA A 148 15.09 3.14 -11.22
C ALA A 148 14.92 1.62 -11.40
N ARG A 149 15.21 0.87 -10.33
CA ARG A 149 14.96 -0.57 -10.22
C ARG A 149 14.23 -0.85 -8.92
N LEU A 150 12.99 -1.30 -9.02
CA LEU A 150 12.12 -1.55 -7.87
C LEU A 150 11.48 -2.93 -7.97
N THR A 151 11.52 -3.66 -6.88
CA THR A 151 10.66 -4.82 -6.62
C THR A 151 9.80 -4.49 -5.41
N ARG A 152 8.49 -4.34 -5.62
CA ARG A 152 7.51 -4.10 -4.56
C ARG A 152 6.60 -5.31 -4.44
N GLU A 153 6.29 -5.71 -3.23
CA GLU A 153 5.34 -6.76 -2.94
C GLU A 153 4.36 -6.31 -1.85
N THR A 154 3.07 -6.47 -2.10
CA THR A 154 1.99 -6.21 -1.14
C THR A 154 1.28 -7.53 -0.84
N ARG A 155 1.49 -8.05 0.37
CA ARG A 155 0.87 -9.27 0.89
C ARG A 155 -0.27 -8.90 1.83
N ILE A 156 -1.43 -9.45 1.58
CA ILE A 156 -2.63 -9.14 2.36
C ILE A 156 -3.26 -10.43 2.85
N GLU A 157 -3.51 -10.51 4.15
CA GLU A 157 -4.27 -11.58 4.79
C GLU A 157 -5.54 -11.00 5.43
N ILE A 158 -6.69 -11.51 5.02
CA ILE A 158 -8.00 -11.09 5.50
C ILE A 158 -8.80 -12.29 5.98
N THR A 159 -9.69 -12.06 6.93
CA THR A 159 -10.71 -13.03 7.34
C THR A 159 -12.09 -12.62 6.85
N SER A 160 -13.04 -13.54 6.82
CA SER A 160 -14.39 -13.31 6.28
C SER A 160 -15.15 -12.15 6.95
N GLY A 161 -14.84 -11.85 8.22
CA GLY A 161 -15.47 -10.75 8.96
C GLY A 161 -14.75 -9.41 8.85
N SER A 162 -13.55 -9.39 8.26
CA SER A 162 -12.74 -8.15 8.17
C SER A 162 -13.18 -7.24 7.03
N GLU A 163 -12.69 -6.01 7.06
CA GLU A 163 -12.85 -5.03 5.99
C GLU A 163 -11.49 -4.45 5.60
N LEU A 164 -11.23 -4.38 4.29
CA LEU A 164 -9.98 -3.90 3.74
C LEU A 164 -10.23 -2.89 2.62
N LEU A 165 -9.50 -1.79 2.66
CA LEU A 165 -9.32 -0.89 1.52
C LEU A 165 -7.82 -0.68 1.30
N ALA A 166 -7.29 -1.16 0.19
CA ALA A 166 -5.87 -1.04 -0.13
C ALA A 166 -5.67 -0.34 -1.47
N LEU A 167 -4.73 0.57 -1.51
CA LEU A 167 -4.36 1.34 -2.68
C LEU A 167 -2.84 1.36 -2.83
N GLU A 168 -2.35 1.17 -4.04
CA GLU A 168 -0.97 1.47 -4.43
C GLU A 168 -0.97 2.21 -5.75
N TRP A 169 -0.09 3.20 -5.88
CA TRP A 169 0.00 3.95 -7.12
C TRP A 169 1.42 4.41 -7.45
N LEU A 170 1.69 4.48 -8.74
CA LEU A 170 2.99 4.76 -9.31
C LEU A 170 2.92 5.99 -10.21
N MET A 171 3.93 6.81 -10.13
CA MET A 171 4.23 7.87 -11.08
C MET A 171 5.51 7.52 -11.84
N LEU A 172 5.44 7.43 -13.17
CA LEU A 172 6.52 6.98 -14.04
C LEU A 172 7.31 8.19 -14.56
N GLY A 173 8.45 8.45 -13.96
CA GLY A 173 9.28 9.62 -14.22
C GLY A 173 8.86 10.85 -13.40
N ARG A 174 9.78 11.81 -13.26
CA ARG A 174 9.54 13.11 -12.61
C ARG A 174 8.98 14.11 -13.61
N THR A 175 7.75 13.91 -14.06
CA THR A 175 7.16 14.72 -15.15
C THR A 175 7.15 16.21 -14.84
N ALA A 176 6.96 16.60 -13.56
CA ALA A 176 7.05 18.00 -13.12
C ALA A 176 8.45 18.62 -13.31
N HIS A 177 9.50 17.82 -13.42
CA HIS A 177 10.87 18.24 -13.71
C HIS A 177 11.28 17.94 -15.17
N GLY A 178 10.32 17.63 -16.06
CA GLY A 178 10.58 17.31 -17.45
C GLY A 178 11.22 15.93 -17.68
N GLU A 179 11.41 15.12 -16.63
CA GLU A 179 11.96 13.76 -16.74
C GLU A 179 10.89 12.76 -17.14
N LYS A 180 11.16 12.05 -18.22
CA LYS A 180 10.35 10.88 -18.63
C LYS A 180 11.08 9.58 -18.28
N LEU A 181 10.31 8.57 -17.94
CA LEU A 181 10.87 7.22 -17.80
C LEU A 181 11.27 6.72 -19.20
N SER A 182 12.56 6.58 -19.46
CA SER A 182 13.12 6.06 -20.73
C SER A 182 13.74 4.68 -20.57
N ALA A 183 14.05 4.28 -19.36
CA ALA A 183 14.56 2.96 -18.97
C ALA A 183 14.23 2.72 -17.48
N GLY A 184 14.26 1.46 -17.05
CA GLY A 184 14.05 1.06 -15.66
C GLY A 184 13.33 -0.26 -15.55
N THR A 185 13.38 -0.84 -14.35
CA THR A 185 12.67 -2.08 -14.05
C THR A 185 11.81 -1.85 -12.83
N VAL A 186 10.52 -2.11 -12.95
CA VAL A 186 9.56 -2.11 -11.84
C VAL A 186 8.81 -3.41 -11.86
N THR A 187 8.78 -4.07 -10.73
CA THR A 187 7.91 -5.22 -10.50
C THR A 187 7.06 -4.92 -9.28
N ASP A 188 5.76 -5.01 -9.42
CA ASP A 188 4.78 -4.73 -8.38
C ASP A 188 3.84 -5.92 -8.27
N HIS A 189 3.97 -6.66 -7.16
CA HIS A 189 3.23 -7.88 -6.90
C HIS A 189 2.21 -7.69 -5.80
N TRP A 190 1.03 -8.23 -6.02
CA TRP A 190 -0.02 -8.33 -5.01
C TRP A 190 -0.40 -9.78 -4.77
N ARG A 191 -0.62 -10.11 -3.50
CA ARG A 191 -1.18 -11.39 -3.09
C ARG A 191 -2.19 -11.17 -1.98
N ILE A 192 -3.43 -11.60 -2.21
CA ILE A 192 -4.50 -11.50 -1.22
C ILE A 192 -4.96 -12.91 -0.86
N VAL A 193 -4.83 -13.22 0.41
CA VAL A 193 -5.24 -14.48 1.02
C VAL A 193 -6.42 -14.21 1.93
N LYS A 194 -7.52 -14.92 1.72
CA LYS A 194 -8.71 -14.87 2.56
C LYS A 194 -8.91 -16.24 3.23
N ASP A 195 -8.99 -16.26 4.55
CA ASP A 195 -9.18 -17.49 5.35
C ASP A 195 -8.20 -18.61 4.92
N GLY A 196 -6.92 -18.27 4.73
CA GLY A 196 -5.86 -19.18 4.32
C GLY A 196 -5.83 -19.55 2.82
N ARG A 197 -6.78 -19.05 2.00
CA ARG A 197 -6.86 -19.34 0.56
C ARG A 197 -6.50 -18.12 -0.28
N LEU A 198 -5.62 -18.29 -1.27
CA LEU A 198 -5.34 -17.24 -2.25
C LEU A 198 -6.60 -16.93 -3.06
N VAL A 199 -7.11 -15.70 -2.95
CA VAL A 199 -8.32 -15.25 -3.67
C VAL A 199 -7.99 -14.31 -4.83
N TRP A 200 -6.83 -13.65 -4.78
CA TRP A 200 -6.37 -12.78 -5.86
C TRP A 200 -4.85 -12.62 -5.84
N ALA A 201 -4.27 -12.58 -7.03
CA ALA A 201 -2.87 -12.22 -7.24
C ALA A 201 -2.75 -11.38 -8.50
N ASP A 202 -1.86 -10.41 -8.46
CA ASP A 202 -1.57 -9.54 -9.59
C ASP A 202 -0.07 -9.28 -9.71
N SER A 203 0.37 -8.99 -10.92
CA SER A 203 1.76 -8.65 -11.19
C SER A 203 1.82 -7.62 -12.32
N PHE A 204 2.20 -6.40 -11.94
CA PHE A 204 2.54 -5.37 -12.90
C PHE A 204 4.05 -5.32 -13.09
N ARG A 205 4.50 -5.36 -14.36
CA ARG A 205 5.94 -5.38 -14.66
C ARG A 205 6.30 -4.40 -15.74
N ILE A 206 7.29 -3.58 -15.47
CA ILE A 206 8.00 -2.71 -16.42
C ILE A 206 9.40 -3.26 -16.61
N THR A 207 9.88 -3.30 -17.85
CA THR A 207 11.28 -3.62 -18.19
C THR A 207 11.81 -2.59 -19.16
N ASP A 208 13.14 -2.51 -19.29
CA ASP A 208 13.81 -1.60 -20.23
C ASP A 208 13.27 -1.77 -21.67
N GLU A 209 12.87 -2.99 -22.05
CA GLU A 209 12.34 -3.29 -23.40
C GLU A 209 10.90 -2.77 -23.59
N VAL A 210 10.10 -2.70 -22.53
CA VAL A 210 8.68 -2.29 -22.61
C VAL A 210 8.53 -0.77 -22.57
N VAL A 211 9.42 -0.07 -21.86
CA VAL A 211 9.35 1.40 -21.66
C VAL A 211 9.20 2.18 -22.99
N PRO A 212 9.97 1.88 -24.07
CA PRO A 212 9.83 2.60 -25.34
C PRO A 212 8.46 2.46 -26.00
N HIS A 213 7.64 1.52 -25.54
CA HIS A 213 6.33 1.22 -26.11
C HIS A 213 5.14 1.75 -25.30
N PHE A 214 5.37 2.49 -24.22
CA PHE A 214 4.30 2.98 -23.33
C PHE A 214 3.27 3.87 -24.02
N CYS A 215 3.65 4.59 -25.08
CA CYS A 215 2.72 5.38 -25.90
C CYS A 215 1.70 4.55 -26.67
N ARG A 216 1.90 3.23 -26.81
CA ARG A 216 0.93 2.37 -27.50
C ARG A 216 -0.38 2.28 -26.73
N LYS A 217 -1.51 2.38 -27.42
CA LYS A 217 -2.86 2.31 -26.86
C LYS A 217 -3.10 1.03 -26.02
N ALA A 218 -2.51 -0.09 -26.44
CA ALA A 218 -2.61 -1.37 -25.75
C ALA A 218 -1.79 -1.45 -24.45
N LEU A 219 -0.95 -0.45 -24.15
CA LEU A 219 -0.15 -0.35 -22.93
C LEU A 219 -0.65 0.81 -22.05
N LEU A 220 0.10 1.90 -21.98
CA LEU A 220 -0.25 3.03 -21.12
C LEU A 220 -0.87 4.22 -21.85
N SER A 221 -0.89 4.23 -23.19
CA SER A 221 -1.50 5.31 -23.98
C SER A 221 -1.10 6.73 -23.53
N ASP A 222 0.19 6.94 -23.29
CA ASP A 222 0.77 8.18 -22.76
C ASP A 222 0.41 8.50 -21.30
N CYS A 223 -0.25 7.58 -20.58
CA CYS A 223 -0.43 7.71 -19.14
C CYS A 223 0.92 7.54 -18.41
N THR A 224 1.20 8.42 -17.48
CA THR A 224 2.42 8.39 -16.65
C THR A 224 2.12 8.07 -15.18
N ALA A 225 0.87 8.01 -14.80
CA ALA A 225 0.42 7.68 -13.46
C ALA A 225 -0.61 6.54 -13.50
N ILE A 226 -0.40 5.53 -12.66
CA ILE A 226 -1.26 4.34 -12.59
C ILE A 226 -1.54 3.97 -11.13
N ALA A 227 -2.72 3.41 -10.87
CA ALA A 227 -3.08 2.93 -9.55
C ALA A 227 -3.88 1.63 -9.60
N THR A 228 -3.75 0.84 -8.55
CA THR A 228 -4.59 -0.31 -8.25
C THR A 228 -5.22 -0.12 -6.87
N MET A 229 -6.52 -0.19 -6.79
CA MET A 229 -7.30 -0.14 -5.56
C MET A 229 -8.05 -1.46 -5.40
N VAL A 230 -8.01 -2.02 -4.19
CA VAL A 230 -8.71 -3.25 -3.83
C VAL A 230 -9.55 -2.99 -2.60
N TYR A 231 -10.80 -3.44 -2.65
CA TYR A 231 -11.70 -3.42 -1.50
C TYR A 231 -12.25 -4.82 -1.23
N PHE A 232 -12.30 -5.16 0.04
CA PHE A 232 -12.97 -6.32 0.59
C PHE A 232 -13.81 -5.90 1.79
N GLY A 233 -15.05 -6.37 1.86
CA GLY A 233 -15.95 -6.01 2.96
C GLY A 233 -17.41 -6.26 2.59
N SER A 234 -18.31 -5.53 3.25
CA SER A 234 -19.73 -5.54 2.94
C SER A 234 -20.04 -4.76 1.67
N GLU A 235 -21.22 -5.01 1.09
CA GLU A 235 -21.80 -4.23 -0.01
C GLU A 235 -20.92 -4.17 -1.29
N LEU A 236 -20.26 -5.26 -1.65
CA LEU A 236 -19.32 -5.30 -2.78
C LEU A 236 -19.94 -4.81 -4.09
N GLU A 237 -21.18 -5.18 -4.39
CA GLU A 237 -21.90 -4.76 -5.58
C GLU A 237 -22.17 -3.25 -5.57
N ALA A 238 -22.59 -2.69 -4.43
CA ALA A 238 -22.83 -1.26 -4.30
C ALA A 238 -21.51 -0.47 -4.45
N ARG A 239 -20.40 -1.00 -3.95
CA ARG A 239 -19.06 -0.41 -4.12
C ARG A 239 -18.59 -0.48 -5.57
N LEU A 240 -18.85 -1.57 -6.25
CA LEU A 240 -18.58 -1.73 -7.68
C LEU A 240 -19.33 -0.68 -8.50
N GLU A 241 -20.64 -0.56 -8.28
CA GLU A 241 -21.48 0.40 -9.01
C GLU A 241 -21.07 1.85 -8.69
N LEU A 242 -20.77 2.18 -7.45
CA LEU A 242 -20.27 3.50 -7.08
C LEU A 242 -19.05 3.92 -7.93
N VAL A 243 -18.06 3.01 -8.08
CA VAL A 243 -16.87 3.32 -8.89
C VAL A 243 -17.22 3.41 -10.37
N ARG A 244 -18.15 2.59 -10.88
CA ARG A 244 -18.65 2.65 -12.26
C ARG A 244 -19.32 3.97 -12.57
N ASP A 245 -20.17 4.45 -11.67
CA ASP A 245 -20.91 5.70 -11.81
C ASP A 245 -19.97 6.92 -11.76
N LEU A 246 -18.92 6.85 -10.96
CA LEU A 246 -17.91 7.90 -10.88
C LEU A 246 -16.97 7.92 -12.10
N ALA A 247 -16.66 6.76 -12.68
CA ALA A 247 -15.64 6.63 -13.72
C ALA A 247 -15.77 7.61 -14.89
N PRO A 248 -16.97 7.91 -15.44
CA PRO A 248 -17.11 8.87 -16.54
C PRO A 248 -16.76 10.32 -16.17
N SER A 249 -16.83 10.67 -14.88
CA SER A 249 -16.53 12.02 -14.38
C SER A 249 -15.07 12.22 -13.98
N LEU A 250 -14.27 11.16 -13.93
CA LEU A 250 -12.87 11.22 -13.51
C LEU A 250 -11.97 11.68 -14.66
N ALA A 251 -10.98 12.51 -14.35
CA ALA A 251 -9.96 12.94 -15.31
C ALA A 251 -8.89 11.85 -15.55
N CYS A 252 -9.29 10.57 -15.55
CA CYS A 252 -8.41 9.43 -15.77
C CYS A 252 -9.18 8.26 -16.39
N HIS A 253 -8.47 7.31 -16.96
CA HIS A 253 -9.07 6.02 -17.29
C HIS A 253 -9.31 5.25 -15.99
N CYS A 254 -10.51 4.72 -15.85
CA CYS A 254 -10.90 3.90 -14.71
C CYS A 254 -11.62 2.65 -15.19
N ALA A 255 -11.24 1.50 -14.67
CA ALA A 255 -11.93 0.23 -14.87
C ALA A 255 -12.06 -0.48 -13.53
N VAL A 256 -13.22 -1.06 -13.26
CA VAL A 256 -13.51 -1.76 -12.01
C VAL A 256 -14.21 -3.07 -12.27
N THR A 257 -13.89 -4.08 -11.49
CA THR A 257 -14.47 -5.42 -11.58
C THR A 257 -14.62 -6.06 -10.20
N LEU A 258 -15.51 -7.06 -10.12
CA LEU A 258 -15.62 -7.94 -8.98
C LEU A 258 -14.91 -9.26 -9.32
N VAL A 259 -13.91 -9.62 -8.55
CA VAL A 259 -13.12 -10.85 -8.76
C VAL A 259 -12.65 -11.43 -7.44
N GLY A 260 -12.81 -12.73 -7.23
CA GLY A 260 -12.39 -13.42 -6.00
C GLY A 260 -13.08 -12.89 -4.73
N GLY A 261 -14.27 -12.29 -4.84
CA GLY A 261 -14.95 -11.63 -3.71
C GLY A 261 -14.31 -10.28 -3.32
N LEU A 262 -13.62 -9.64 -4.25
CA LEU A 262 -12.96 -8.33 -4.11
C LEU A 262 -13.45 -7.38 -5.18
N VAL A 263 -13.66 -6.11 -4.85
CA VAL A 263 -13.76 -5.04 -5.84
C VAL A 263 -12.33 -4.58 -6.17
N VAL A 264 -11.93 -4.76 -7.44
CA VAL A 264 -10.62 -4.34 -7.94
C VAL A 264 -10.81 -3.22 -8.95
N ALA A 265 -10.28 -2.05 -8.67
CA ALA A 265 -10.29 -0.89 -9.57
C ALA A 265 -8.87 -0.54 -10.01
N ARG A 266 -8.73 -0.23 -11.31
CA ARG A 266 -7.47 0.22 -11.91
C ARG A 266 -7.67 1.57 -12.54
N PHE A 267 -6.67 2.42 -12.35
CA PHE A 267 -6.69 3.79 -12.83
C PHE A 267 -5.41 4.07 -13.63
N ALA A 268 -5.55 4.89 -14.67
CA ALA A 268 -4.42 5.39 -15.44
C ALA A 268 -4.69 6.84 -15.87
N ALA A 269 -3.74 7.73 -15.63
CA ALA A 269 -3.84 9.14 -15.96
C ALA A 269 -2.57 9.67 -16.62
N ARG A 270 -2.71 10.74 -17.40
CA ARG A 270 -1.56 11.41 -18.04
C ARG A 270 -0.69 12.13 -17.03
N THR A 271 -1.27 12.60 -15.91
CA THR A 271 -0.55 13.31 -14.86
C THR A 271 -0.84 12.72 -13.49
N SER A 272 0.08 12.88 -12.55
CA SER A 272 -0.13 12.50 -11.15
C SER A 272 -1.22 13.35 -10.49
N TYR A 273 -1.37 14.61 -10.91
CA TYR A 273 -2.42 15.49 -10.41
C TYR A 273 -3.82 14.97 -10.74
N ASP A 274 -4.05 14.59 -12.01
CA ASP A 274 -5.34 14.03 -12.45
C ASP A 274 -5.63 12.74 -11.70
N LEU A 275 -4.63 11.85 -11.56
CA LEU A 275 -4.79 10.60 -10.83
C LEU A 275 -5.08 10.84 -9.35
N ARG A 276 -4.31 11.71 -8.68
CA ARG A 276 -4.54 12.06 -7.26
C ARG A 276 -5.94 12.61 -7.04
N THR A 277 -6.39 13.50 -7.92
CA THR A 277 -7.73 14.10 -7.85
C THR A 277 -8.81 13.04 -8.02
N ALA A 278 -8.67 12.15 -8.98
CA ALA A 278 -9.58 11.04 -9.20
C ALA A 278 -9.63 10.09 -8.00
N LEU A 279 -8.47 9.67 -7.50
CA LEU A 279 -8.38 8.79 -6.34
C LEU A 279 -8.99 9.42 -5.09
N ARG A 280 -8.72 10.71 -4.81
CA ARG A 280 -9.36 11.42 -3.68
C ARG A 280 -10.88 11.43 -3.80
N ASN A 281 -11.42 11.71 -4.98
CA ASN A 281 -12.87 11.70 -5.22
C ASN A 281 -13.44 10.30 -4.91
N VAL A 282 -12.86 9.26 -5.50
CA VAL A 282 -13.29 7.87 -5.27
C VAL A 282 -13.20 7.52 -3.78
N LEU A 283 -12.09 7.80 -3.10
CA LEU A 283 -11.90 7.48 -1.69
C LEU A 283 -12.88 8.23 -0.78
N GLN A 284 -13.19 9.49 -1.07
CA GLN A 284 -14.18 10.28 -0.32
C GLN A 284 -15.59 9.69 -0.45
N GLN A 285 -16.01 9.35 -1.68
CA GLN A 285 -17.31 8.73 -1.92
C GLN A 285 -17.39 7.31 -1.34
N PHE A 286 -16.29 6.57 -1.42
CA PHE A 286 -16.16 5.26 -0.80
C PHE A 286 -16.33 5.34 0.73
N GLY A 287 -15.81 6.39 1.36
CA GLY A 287 -15.92 6.63 2.80
C GLY A 287 -17.35 7.01 3.25
N ASN A 288 -18.07 7.76 2.45
CA ASN A 288 -19.37 8.34 2.83
C ASN A 288 -20.52 7.33 2.91
N GLY A 289 -20.36 6.12 2.41
CA GLY A 289 -21.46 5.15 2.29
C GLY A 289 -21.38 3.94 3.23
N LEU A 290 -20.48 3.91 4.21
CA LEU A 290 -20.27 2.74 5.08
C LEU A 290 -21.17 2.83 6.34
N ALA A 291 -21.94 1.77 6.60
CA ALA A 291 -22.88 1.68 7.74
C ALA A 291 -22.20 1.81 9.13
N HIS A 292 -20.87 1.68 9.19
CA HIS A 292 -20.10 1.67 10.43
C HIS A 292 -19.07 2.81 10.56
N GLY A 293 -19.23 3.88 9.80
CA GLY A 293 -18.33 5.03 9.78
C GLY A 293 -17.29 4.93 8.67
N PRO A 294 -16.93 6.07 8.09
CA PRO A 294 -16.15 6.12 6.87
C PRO A 294 -14.70 5.73 7.12
N PHE A 295 -14.08 5.08 6.14
CA PHE A 295 -12.64 5.24 5.93
C PHE A 295 -12.43 6.73 5.60
N GLN A 296 -11.97 7.51 6.57
CA GLN A 296 -11.62 8.90 6.29
C GLN A 296 -10.36 8.92 5.44
N VAL A 297 -10.39 9.72 4.39
CA VAL A 297 -9.16 9.96 3.61
C VAL A 297 -8.15 10.62 4.54
N PRO A 298 -6.95 10.03 4.72
CA PRO A 298 -5.97 10.57 5.64
C PRO A 298 -5.61 12.02 5.33
N ARG A 299 -5.34 12.82 6.37
CA ARG A 299 -5.03 14.26 6.21
C ARG A 299 -3.86 14.51 5.25
N MET A 300 -2.90 13.60 5.19
CA MET A 300 -1.75 13.67 4.30
C MET A 300 -2.14 13.72 2.80
N TRP A 301 -3.34 13.29 2.44
CA TRP A 301 -3.86 13.38 1.07
C TRP A 301 -4.33 14.79 0.69
N SER A 302 -4.44 15.69 1.65
CA SER A 302 -4.91 17.08 1.47
C SER A 302 -3.76 18.10 1.52
N CYS A 303 -2.53 17.64 1.75
CA CYS A 303 -1.33 18.49 1.81
C CYS A 303 -0.69 18.65 0.43
#